data_f64c77be53b96b2883b079cb6b835e31
#
_entry.id   f64c77be53b96b2883b079cb6b835e31
#
_cell.length_a   1.000
_cell.length_b   1.000
_cell.length_c   1.000
_cell.angle_alpha   90.00
_cell.angle_beta   90.00
_cell.angle_gamma   90.00
#
_symmetry.space_group_name_H-M   'P 1'
#
loop_
_entity.id
_entity.type
_entity.pdbx_description
1 polymer ?
#
loop_
_entity_poly.entity_id
_entity_poly.type
_entity_poly.pdbx_seq_one_letter_code
_entity_poly.pdbx_strand_id
1 'polypeptide(L)'
;MRRFFLITILLFILASCEDQVKFNNPAVQGLKDNIIWRAGLFNITQSSDGSLTIIAYQKNDALLLKTAGNAVKTYPLGTDTASKAALTEKTDGVTTVFSTGKNIGNGQITITEWDAVNHTVTGEFNFNAKNESTNPSAKPNVNFQKGVFYKVPVTTETNLTKNTASF
;
A
#
# COMPACT_ATOMS: atom_id res chain seq x y z
N MET A 1 -30.99 44.56 20.19
CA MET A 1 -30.75 44.22 18.79
C MET A 1 -29.25 44.20 18.40
N ARG A 2 -28.44 45.19 18.78
CA ARG A 2 -27.01 45.27 18.42
C ARG A 2 -26.11 44.10 18.98
N ARG A 3 -26.48 43.56 20.14
CA ARG A 3 -25.73 42.45 20.79
C ARG A 3 -26.05 41.09 20.16
N PHE A 4 -27.21 40.87 19.62
CA PHE A 4 -27.59 39.66 18.90
C PHE A 4 -26.89 39.56 17.55
N PHE A 5 -26.68 40.70 16.87
CA PHE A 5 -25.99 40.73 15.58
C PHE A 5 -24.51 40.37 15.67
N LEU A 6 -23.84 40.71 16.77
CA LEU A 6 -22.44 40.37 17.04
C LEU A 6 -22.26 38.88 17.32
N ILE A 7 -23.21 38.22 18.00
CA ILE A 7 -23.17 36.79 18.30
C ILE A 7 -23.38 35.98 17.02
N THR A 8 -24.25 36.43 16.11
CA THR A 8 -24.49 35.74 14.83
C THR A 8 -23.26 35.81 13.91
N ILE A 9 -22.53 36.92 13.91
CA ILE A 9 -21.28 37.04 13.12
C ILE A 9 -20.18 36.14 13.67
N LEU A 10 -20.10 35.97 14.99
CA LEU A 10 -19.08 35.12 15.62
C LEU A 10 -19.30 33.61 15.33
N LEU A 11 -20.55 33.16 15.11
CA LEU A 11 -20.86 31.78 14.75
C LEU A 11 -20.45 31.40 13.30
N PHE A 12 -20.37 32.38 12.39
CA PHE A 12 -19.98 32.14 11.00
C PHE A 12 -18.46 31.98 10.79
N ILE A 13 -17.65 32.36 11.76
CA ILE A 13 -16.17 32.25 11.66
C ILE A 13 -15.67 30.84 11.98
N LEU A 14 -16.51 29.95 12.54
CA LEU A 14 -16.15 28.56 12.84
C LEU A 14 -16.39 27.59 11.68
N ALA A 15 -16.90 28.03 10.54
CA ALA A 15 -16.90 27.27 9.31
C ALA A 15 -15.52 27.39 8.65
N SER A 16 -14.47 27.04 9.41
CA SER A 16 -13.11 27.00 8.92
C SER A 16 -12.89 25.74 8.08
N CYS A 17 -12.60 25.97 6.83
CA CYS A 17 -11.85 25.15 5.89
C CYS A 17 -11.27 23.88 6.49
N GLU A 18 -11.87 22.74 6.20
CA GLU A 18 -11.10 21.53 6.00
C GLU A 18 -10.38 21.69 4.65
N ASP A 19 -9.20 22.26 4.67
CA ASP A 19 -8.24 22.13 3.58
C ASP A 19 -7.87 20.62 3.50
N GLN A 20 -8.61 19.90 2.71
CA GLN A 20 -8.17 18.58 2.26
C GLN A 20 -6.91 18.78 1.42
N VAL A 21 -5.77 18.61 2.05
CA VAL A 21 -4.49 18.54 1.33
C VAL A 21 -4.59 17.34 0.39
N LYS A 22 -5.00 17.58 -0.84
CA LYS A 22 -4.97 16.59 -1.91
C LYS A 22 -3.49 16.33 -2.23
N PHE A 23 -2.93 15.30 -1.62
CA PHE A 23 -1.64 14.78 -2.05
C PHE A 23 -1.79 14.27 -3.49
N ASN A 24 -1.35 15.06 -4.45
CA ASN A 24 -1.50 14.75 -5.88
C ASN A 24 -0.34 13.86 -6.39
N ASN A 25 0.58 13.48 -5.52
CA ASN A 25 1.75 12.67 -5.88
C ASN A 25 1.49 11.20 -5.56
N PRO A 26 1.81 10.28 -6.49
CA PRO A 26 1.77 8.85 -6.22
C PRO A 26 2.56 8.51 -4.95
N ALA A 27 2.02 7.61 -4.13
CA ALA A 27 2.66 7.21 -2.88
C ALA A 27 2.28 5.78 -2.49
N VAL A 28 3.22 5.10 -1.85
CA VAL A 28 2.97 3.87 -1.08
C VAL A 28 3.50 4.10 0.32
N GLN A 29 2.63 4.05 1.33
CA GLN A 29 2.98 4.38 2.71
C GLN A 29 2.06 3.69 3.71
N GLY A 30 2.42 3.69 4.98
CA GLY A 30 1.63 3.16 6.09
C GLY A 30 2.36 3.23 7.42
N LEU A 31 1.87 2.49 8.41
CA LEU A 31 2.53 2.29 9.69
C LEU A 31 3.07 0.86 9.77
N LYS A 32 4.39 0.72 9.76
CA LYS A 32 5.09 -0.54 10.03
C LYS A 32 5.43 -0.61 11.52
N ASP A 33 4.84 -1.55 12.24
CA ASP A 33 5.02 -1.68 13.70
C ASP A 33 4.82 -0.33 14.43
N ASN A 34 3.76 0.42 14.05
CA ASN A 34 3.40 1.78 14.51
C ASN A 34 4.40 2.90 14.14
N ILE A 35 5.40 2.64 13.31
CA ILE A 35 6.35 3.64 12.81
C ILE A 35 5.98 4.01 11.37
N ILE A 36 6.02 5.30 11.04
CA ILE A 36 5.76 5.77 9.67
C ILE A 36 6.74 5.10 8.70
N TRP A 37 6.19 4.40 7.72
CA TRP A 37 6.89 3.81 6.61
C TRP A 37 6.38 4.42 5.31
N ARG A 38 7.28 4.97 4.49
CA ARG A 38 6.96 5.54 3.18
C ARG A 38 8.00 5.10 2.16
N ALA A 39 7.53 4.54 1.06
CA ALA A 39 8.41 4.12 -0.02
C ALA A 39 9.07 5.33 -0.70
N GLY A 40 10.36 5.21 -0.97
CA GLY A 40 11.09 6.13 -1.83
C GLY A 40 11.03 5.72 -3.32
N LEU A 41 10.77 4.43 -3.58
CA LEU A 41 10.60 3.87 -4.91
C LEU A 41 9.49 2.82 -4.86
N PHE A 42 8.64 2.79 -5.89
CA PHE A 42 7.58 1.79 -6.01
C PHE A 42 7.19 1.56 -7.47
N ASN A 43 6.63 0.38 -7.75
CA ASN A 43 6.12 -0.01 -9.05
C ASN A 43 4.89 -0.91 -8.87
N ILE A 44 3.93 -0.83 -9.80
CA ILE A 44 2.83 -1.78 -9.92
C ILE A 44 2.87 -2.41 -11.30
N THR A 45 2.86 -3.73 -11.31
CA THR A 45 2.79 -4.52 -12.55
C THR A 45 1.48 -5.29 -12.57
N GLN A 46 0.79 -5.25 -13.71
CA GLN A 46 -0.37 -6.10 -13.98
C GLN A 46 0.08 -7.28 -14.84
N SER A 47 -0.18 -8.48 -14.36
CA SER A 47 0.04 -9.73 -15.10
C SER A 47 -1.11 -10.01 -16.08
N SER A 48 -0.89 -10.92 -17.01
CA SER A 48 -1.88 -11.30 -18.03
C SER A 48 -3.17 -11.92 -17.47
N ASP A 49 -3.11 -12.49 -16.27
CA ASP A 49 -4.27 -13.02 -15.52
C ASP A 49 -5.07 -11.93 -14.78
N GLY A 50 -4.65 -10.67 -14.90
CA GLY A 50 -5.26 -9.51 -14.24
C GLY A 50 -4.78 -9.29 -12.81
N SER A 51 -3.93 -10.14 -12.25
CA SER A 51 -3.36 -9.93 -10.92
C SER A 51 -2.47 -8.69 -10.89
N LEU A 52 -2.45 -7.97 -9.75
CA LEU A 52 -1.55 -6.85 -9.54
C LEU A 52 -0.45 -7.25 -8.56
N THR A 53 0.76 -6.82 -8.86
CA THR A 53 1.91 -6.90 -7.95
C THR A 53 2.45 -5.50 -7.70
N ILE A 54 2.40 -5.06 -6.46
CA ILE A 54 2.97 -3.79 -5.99
C ILE A 54 4.27 -4.13 -5.29
N ILE A 55 5.37 -3.53 -5.73
CA ILE A 55 6.66 -3.61 -5.06
C ILE A 55 7.05 -2.19 -4.65
N ALA A 56 7.40 -2.01 -3.38
CA ALA A 56 7.75 -0.71 -2.83
C ALA A 56 8.96 -0.82 -1.90
N TYR A 57 9.88 0.12 -2.00
CA TYR A 57 11.15 0.10 -1.30
C TYR A 57 11.31 1.30 -0.39
N GLN A 58 11.75 1.07 0.85
CA GLN A 58 12.21 2.10 1.77
C GLN A 58 13.54 1.66 2.37
N LYS A 59 14.62 2.37 2.05
CA LYS A 59 15.98 2.01 2.52
C LYS A 59 16.28 0.53 2.23
N ASN A 60 16.34 -0.30 3.27
CA ASN A 60 16.66 -1.72 3.21
C ASN A 60 15.40 -2.62 3.26
N ASP A 61 14.22 -2.02 3.28
CA ASP A 61 12.95 -2.75 3.29
C ASP A 61 12.38 -2.85 1.87
N ALA A 62 11.85 -4.02 1.53
CA ALA A 62 11.07 -4.25 0.32
C ALA A 62 9.69 -4.80 0.70
N LEU A 63 8.65 -4.02 0.42
CA LEU A 63 7.25 -4.41 0.58
C LEU A 63 6.74 -4.98 -0.74
N LEU A 64 6.12 -6.16 -0.70
CA LEU A 64 5.38 -6.76 -1.79
C LEU A 64 3.92 -6.93 -1.40
N LEU A 65 3.01 -6.44 -2.23
CA LEU A 65 1.58 -6.70 -2.14
C LEU A 65 1.13 -7.31 -3.47
N LYS A 66 0.45 -8.45 -3.41
CA LYS A 66 -0.13 -9.12 -4.57
C LYS A 66 -1.63 -9.29 -4.36
N THR A 67 -2.43 -8.95 -5.37
CA THR A 67 -3.87 -9.22 -5.43
C THR A 67 -4.16 -10.26 -6.49
N ALA A 68 -5.20 -11.08 -6.28
CA ALA A 68 -5.64 -12.09 -7.24
C ALA A 68 -6.28 -11.50 -8.52
N GLY A 69 -6.42 -10.16 -8.60
CA GLY A 69 -6.99 -9.45 -9.75
C GLY A 69 -6.94 -7.95 -9.53
N ASN A 70 -7.52 -7.17 -10.44
CA ASN A 70 -7.53 -5.70 -10.43
C ASN A 70 -8.91 -5.07 -10.15
N ALA A 71 -9.93 -5.87 -9.84
CA ALA A 71 -11.26 -5.34 -9.56
C ALA A 71 -11.28 -4.49 -8.28
N VAL A 72 -12.10 -3.44 -8.28
CA VAL A 72 -12.36 -2.58 -7.10
C VAL A 72 -13.11 -3.41 -6.06
N LYS A 73 -12.38 -3.97 -5.12
CA LYS A 73 -12.87 -4.81 -4.01
C LYS A 73 -11.77 -5.07 -2.99
N THR A 74 -12.14 -5.76 -1.92
CA THR A 74 -11.20 -6.26 -0.90
C THR A 74 -10.71 -7.66 -1.26
N TYR A 75 -9.42 -7.88 -1.14
CA TYR A 75 -8.70 -9.14 -1.31
C TYR A 75 -8.18 -9.58 0.07
N PRO A 76 -8.78 -10.61 0.69
CA PRO A 76 -8.33 -11.10 1.99
C PRO A 76 -6.96 -11.73 1.91
N LEU A 77 -6.18 -11.61 2.98
CA LEU A 77 -4.86 -12.21 3.15
C LEU A 77 -4.92 -13.30 4.22
N GLY A 78 -4.08 -14.31 4.09
CA GLY A 78 -4.02 -15.43 5.04
C GLY A 78 -5.01 -16.56 4.75
N THR A 79 -5.90 -16.43 3.77
CA THR A 79 -6.89 -17.45 3.40
C THR A 79 -6.37 -18.40 2.33
N ASP A 80 -5.66 -17.86 1.35
CA ASP A 80 -5.07 -18.60 0.23
C ASP A 80 -3.70 -18.02 -0.16
N THR A 81 -3.21 -18.34 -1.34
CA THR A 81 -1.93 -17.87 -1.87
C THR A 81 -2.11 -16.91 -3.06
N ALA A 82 -3.33 -16.71 -3.54
CA ALA A 82 -3.60 -15.88 -4.72
C ALA A 82 -3.38 -14.40 -4.41
N SER A 83 -3.76 -13.98 -3.18
CA SER A 83 -3.43 -12.65 -2.65
C SER A 83 -2.43 -12.80 -1.51
N LYS A 84 -1.38 -11.97 -1.53
CA LYS A 84 -0.25 -12.08 -0.59
C LYS A 84 0.29 -10.70 -0.23
N ALA A 85 0.73 -10.55 1.03
CA ALA A 85 1.62 -9.49 1.46
C ALA A 85 2.93 -10.08 1.96
N ALA A 86 4.05 -9.46 1.65
CA ALA A 86 5.35 -9.83 2.18
C ALA A 86 6.20 -8.57 2.44
N LEU A 87 7.03 -8.63 3.47
CA LEU A 87 8.04 -7.63 3.76
C LEU A 87 9.40 -8.33 3.89
N THR A 88 10.36 -7.84 3.16
CA THR A 88 11.77 -8.22 3.32
C THR A 88 12.48 -7.09 4.04
N GLU A 89 13.07 -7.35 5.19
CA GLU A 89 13.93 -6.44 5.92
C GLU A 89 15.39 -6.89 5.79
N LYS A 90 16.30 -5.95 5.54
CA LYS A 90 17.74 -6.23 5.51
C LYS A 90 18.46 -5.37 6.54
N THR A 91 18.95 -6.02 7.62
CA THR A 91 19.64 -5.36 8.73
C THR A 91 20.98 -6.04 8.98
N ASP A 92 22.07 -5.28 8.97
CA ASP A 92 23.43 -5.76 9.23
C ASP A 92 23.83 -7.00 8.39
N GLY A 93 23.42 -7.01 7.12
CA GLY A 93 23.68 -8.12 6.19
C GLY A 93 22.74 -9.33 6.35
N VAL A 94 21.88 -9.34 7.38
CA VAL A 94 20.86 -10.37 7.59
C VAL A 94 19.57 -10.00 6.87
N THR A 95 19.03 -10.92 6.09
CA THR A 95 17.74 -10.77 5.41
C THR A 95 16.68 -11.55 6.18
N THR A 96 15.62 -10.85 6.56
CA THR A 96 14.44 -11.45 7.20
C THR A 96 13.22 -11.25 6.30
N VAL A 97 12.47 -12.32 6.05
CA VAL A 97 11.26 -12.28 5.23
C VAL A 97 10.06 -12.57 6.12
N PHE A 98 9.08 -11.69 6.03
CA PHE A 98 7.75 -11.85 6.65
C PHE A 98 6.73 -12.00 5.55
N SER A 99 5.78 -12.93 5.68
CA SER A 99 4.74 -13.06 4.67
C SER A 99 3.39 -13.49 5.25
N THR A 100 2.36 -13.28 4.42
CA THR A 100 1.05 -13.92 4.55
C THR A 100 0.94 -15.03 3.51
N GLY A 101 0.10 -16.02 3.78
CA GLY A 101 -0.16 -17.13 2.86
C GLY A 101 -1.29 -17.99 3.41
N LYS A 102 -1.53 -19.16 2.82
CA LYS A 102 -2.61 -20.04 3.28
C LYS A 102 -2.40 -20.43 4.75
N ASN A 103 -3.32 -19.98 5.61
CA ASN A 103 -3.28 -20.14 7.06
C ASN A 103 -2.05 -19.48 7.74
N ILE A 104 -1.40 -18.52 7.07
CA ILE A 104 -0.24 -17.80 7.58
C ILE A 104 -0.51 -16.30 7.54
N GLY A 105 -0.43 -15.65 8.71
CA GLY A 105 -0.73 -14.24 8.85
C GLY A 105 -2.21 -13.93 8.58
N ASN A 106 -2.54 -12.66 8.44
CA ASN A 106 -3.88 -12.17 8.09
C ASN A 106 -3.83 -10.73 7.60
N GLY A 107 -4.98 -10.22 7.15
CA GLY A 107 -5.12 -8.85 6.70
C GLY A 107 -5.91 -8.76 5.40
N GLN A 108 -5.73 -7.65 4.70
CA GLN A 108 -6.40 -7.40 3.43
C GLN A 108 -5.67 -6.35 2.59
N ILE A 109 -5.93 -6.40 1.28
CA ILE A 109 -5.62 -5.35 0.32
C ILE A 109 -6.94 -4.94 -0.30
N THR A 110 -7.28 -3.66 -0.30
CA THR A 110 -8.52 -3.14 -0.91
C THR A 110 -8.14 -2.21 -2.04
N ILE A 111 -8.57 -2.54 -3.26
CA ILE A 111 -8.52 -1.61 -4.39
C ILE A 111 -9.76 -0.74 -4.28
N THR A 112 -9.59 0.57 -4.11
CA THR A 112 -10.66 1.55 -3.97
C THR A 112 -10.97 2.28 -5.28
N GLU A 113 -9.97 2.38 -6.18
CA GLU A 113 -10.12 3.05 -7.47
C GLU A 113 -9.20 2.40 -8.50
N TRP A 114 -9.75 2.18 -9.69
CA TRP A 114 -9.02 1.81 -10.89
C TRP A 114 -9.29 2.85 -11.97
N ASP A 115 -8.29 3.67 -12.27
CA ASP A 115 -8.37 4.68 -13.32
C ASP A 115 -7.80 4.12 -14.63
N ALA A 116 -8.70 3.68 -15.50
CA ALA A 116 -8.34 3.10 -16.79
C ALA A 116 -7.80 4.15 -17.80
N VAL A 117 -8.10 5.43 -17.60
CA VAL A 117 -7.67 6.51 -18.49
C VAL A 117 -6.22 6.90 -18.19
N ASN A 118 -5.90 7.09 -16.93
CA ASN A 118 -4.56 7.46 -16.47
C ASN A 118 -3.68 6.25 -16.14
N HIS A 119 -4.23 5.03 -16.27
CA HIS A 119 -3.54 3.78 -15.90
C HIS A 119 -2.98 3.84 -14.48
N THR A 120 -3.79 4.25 -13.50
CA THR A 120 -3.40 4.31 -12.11
C THR A 120 -4.33 3.51 -11.22
N VAL A 121 -3.81 3.08 -10.07
CA VAL A 121 -4.59 2.39 -9.05
C VAL A 121 -4.41 3.06 -7.70
N THR A 122 -5.51 3.13 -6.95
CA THR A 122 -5.55 3.60 -5.57
C THR A 122 -6.14 2.52 -4.68
N GLY A 123 -5.63 2.39 -3.47
CA GLY A 123 -6.18 1.45 -2.51
C GLY A 123 -5.50 1.51 -1.15
N GLU A 124 -5.92 0.59 -0.30
CA GLU A 124 -5.48 0.49 1.08
C GLU A 124 -5.02 -0.92 1.40
N PHE A 125 -4.20 -1.06 2.43
CA PHE A 125 -3.78 -2.36 2.92
C PHE A 125 -3.50 -2.36 4.42
N ASN A 126 -3.72 -3.49 5.04
CA ASN A 126 -3.24 -3.81 6.37
C ASN A 126 -2.93 -5.31 6.45
N PHE A 127 -1.94 -5.68 7.22
CA PHE A 127 -1.60 -7.09 7.41
C PHE A 127 -0.74 -7.35 8.65
N ASN A 128 -0.84 -8.58 9.15
CA ASN A 128 0.11 -9.18 10.06
C ASN A 128 0.79 -10.33 9.32
N ALA A 129 2.07 -10.20 9.04
CA ALA A 129 2.86 -11.22 8.37
C ALA A 129 3.75 -11.97 9.38
N LYS A 130 3.94 -13.27 9.15
CA LYS A 130 4.79 -14.13 9.96
C LYS A 130 6.19 -14.17 9.41
N ASN A 131 7.17 -14.27 10.31
CA ASN A 131 8.56 -14.49 9.93
C ASN A 131 8.72 -15.89 9.31
N GLU A 132 9.25 -15.94 8.10
CA GLU A 132 9.59 -17.19 7.39
C GLU A 132 11.05 -17.61 7.60
N SER A 133 11.87 -16.75 8.20
CA SER A 133 13.29 -17.06 8.42
C SER A 133 13.48 -18.01 9.61
N THR A 134 14.51 -18.79 9.56
CA THR A 134 14.91 -19.68 10.66
C THR A 134 15.72 -18.96 11.74
N ASN A 135 15.93 -17.64 11.62
CA ASN A 135 16.70 -16.86 12.59
C ASN A 135 15.91 -16.68 13.89
N PRO A 136 16.31 -17.30 15.00
CA PRO A 136 15.58 -17.22 16.27
C PRO A 136 15.68 -15.82 16.92
N SER A 137 16.62 -14.99 16.50
CA SER A 137 16.78 -13.62 17.01
C SER A 137 15.90 -12.60 16.25
N ALA A 138 15.29 -13.00 15.14
CA ALA A 138 14.39 -12.12 14.41
C ALA A 138 13.02 -12.08 15.08
N LYS A 139 12.36 -10.90 15.03
CA LYS A 139 10.99 -10.76 15.53
C LYS A 139 10.06 -11.78 14.85
N PRO A 140 9.04 -12.31 15.54
CA PRO A 140 8.17 -13.37 14.98
C PRO A 140 7.19 -12.85 13.92
N ASN A 141 6.86 -11.58 13.94
CA ASN A 141 5.87 -10.98 13.06
C ASN A 141 6.25 -9.55 12.70
N VAL A 142 5.65 -9.05 11.63
CA VAL A 142 5.56 -7.63 11.31
C VAL A 142 4.10 -7.24 11.13
N ASN A 143 3.73 -6.04 11.60
CA ASN A 143 2.41 -5.47 11.44
C ASN A 143 2.47 -4.25 10.51
N PHE A 144 1.57 -4.21 9.52
CA PHE A 144 1.29 -3.02 8.73
C PHE A 144 -0.14 -2.55 8.94
N GLN A 145 -0.31 -1.28 9.27
CA GLN A 145 -1.60 -0.64 9.46
C GLN A 145 -1.69 0.65 8.66
N LYS A 146 -2.92 1.07 8.36
CA LYS A 146 -3.20 2.33 7.62
C LYS A 146 -2.36 2.45 6.35
N GLY A 147 -2.11 1.33 5.70
CA GLY A 147 -1.38 1.29 4.44
C GLY A 147 -2.21 1.88 3.32
N VAL A 148 -1.58 2.69 2.47
CA VAL A 148 -2.19 3.32 1.31
C VAL A 148 -1.24 3.20 0.12
N PHE A 149 -1.77 2.84 -1.03
CA PHE A 149 -1.15 3.09 -2.33
C PHE A 149 -2.08 4.04 -3.10
N TYR A 150 -1.55 5.21 -3.50
CA TYR A 150 -2.35 6.30 -4.04
C TYR A 150 -1.88 6.66 -5.44
N LYS A 151 -2.80 6.57 -6.42
CA LYS A 151 -2.58 6.92 -7.84
C LYS A 151 -1.27 6.39 -8.41
N VAL A 152 -0.91 5.16 -8.04
CA VAL A 152 0.33 4.55 -8.50
C VAL A 152 0.15 4.10 -9.94
N PRO A 153 1.06 4.48 -10.87
CA PRO A 153 1.02 4.03 -12.26
C PRO A 153 1.14 2.51 -12.37
N VAL A 154 0.33 1.92 -13.23
CA VAL A 154 0.35 0.48 -13.52
C VAL A 154 1.04 0.23 -14.85
N THR A 155 2.05 -0.64 -14.83
CA THR A 155 2.70 -1.17 -16.03
C THR A 155 2.16 -2.57 -16.34
N THR A 156 1.98 -2.91 -17.61
CA THR A 156 1.62 -4.27 -18.03
C THR A 156 2.89 -5.04 -18.40
N GLU A 157 2.94 -6.34 -18.12
CA GLU A 157 4.10 -7.19 -18.47
C GLU A 157 4.43 -7.15 -19.96
N THR A 158 3.42 -6.98 -20.83
CA THR A 158 3.58 -6.86 -22.27
C THR A 158 4.45 -5.66 -22.70
N ASN A 159 4.51 -4.61 -21.91
CA ASN A 159 5.32 -3.41 -22.21
C ASN A 159 6.78 -3.56 -21.77
N LEU A 160 7.09 -4.45 -20.83
CA LEU A 160 8.45 -4.70 -20.37
C LEU A 160 9.27 -5.47 -21.41
N THR A 161 8.65 -6.42 -22.11
CA THR A 161 9.31 -7.20 -23.18
C THR A 161 9.59 -6.40 -24.46
N LYS A 162 8.82 -5.35 -24.75
CA LYS A 162 9.06 -4.50 -25.92
C LYS A 162 10.27 -3.57 -25.73
N ASN A 163 10.55 -3.13 -24.51
CA ASN A 163 11.69 -2.24 -24.22
C ASN A 163 13.04 -2.97 -24.13
N THR A 164 13.03 -4.29 -23.91
CA THR A 164 14.27 -5.10 -23.90
C THR A 164 14.66 -5.63 -25.27
N ALA A 165 13.79 -5.56 -26.29
CA ALA A 165 14.06 -6.00 -27.65
C ALA A 165 14.61 -4.89 -28.58
N SER A 166 14.91 -3.70 -28.04
CA SER A 166 15.35 -2.52 -28.81
C SER A 166 16.80 -2.11 -28.49
N PHE A 167 17.64 -3.02 -28.02
CA PHE A 167 19.09 -2.79 -27.83
C PHE A 167 19.89 -3.80 -28.62
#